data_435f9a9fb6874c0a08577596256c9868
#
_entry.id   435f9a9fb6874c0a08577596256c9868
#
_cell.length_a   1.000
_cell.length_b   1.000
_cell.length_c   1.000
_cell.angle_alpha   90.00
_cell.angle_beta   90.00
_cell.angle_gamma   90.00
#
_symmetry.space_group_name_H-M   'P 1'
#
loop_
_entity.id
_entity.type
_entity.pdbx_description
1 polymer ?
#
loop_
_entity_poly.entity_id
_entity_poly.type
_entity_poly.pdbx_seq_one_letter_code
_entity_poly.pdbx_strand_id
1 'polypeptide(L)'
;KSAGVTSNTEDGEFYGMNAALLAMNGATVTIKNATVTSSAQNGNGVFSYGSGTTVNISDSTITTTAETTGGGTVNVSGGAYTSNGYNSPTVYSTADITVKNANLTANNSEALVIEGKNSITLEDCYVTGNMSDTKGTIYQSMSGDADVGTSVFSMTGGSLVGSSGDMFYITNTHCLLTLSGVNIVNNDADGALLRVVGNSASRGWGTAGSNGAQVEFAAGGQTLAGDIIVDTISNLTVTMKNGSTFTGTINIVDNAEGGTAVSDNAIVAIESGCTWNLTGNCTLTSLTNNGTINFNGYTITLADGTVLK
;
A
#
# COMPACT_ATOMS: atom_id res chain seq x y z
N LYS A 1 -21.99 -14.21 -13.79
CA LYS A 1 -21.97 -14.83 -12.46
C LYS A 1 -21.11 -16.08 -12.50
N SER A 2 -20.14 -16.17 -11.62
CA SER A 2 -19.30 -17.37 -11.45
C SER A 2 -19.61 -18.02 -10.09
N ALA A 3 -19.66 -19.34 -10.08
CA ALA A 3 -19.67 -20.15 -8.87
C ALA A 3 -18.48 -21.10 -8.98
N GLY A 4 -17.73 -21.31 -7.91
CA GLY A 4 -16.45 -22.00 -7.91
C GLY A 4 -16.42 -23.29 -8.75
N VAL A 5 -15.40 -23.40 -9.55
CA VAL A 5 -15.21 -24.52 -10.50
C VAL A 5 -13.93 -25.31 -10.21
N THR A 6 -12.98 -24.76 -9.47
CA THR A 6 -11.79 -25.46 -8.98
C THR A 6 -11.67 -25.31 -7.47
N SER A 7 -11.28 -26.40 -6.82
CA SER A 7 -10.92 -26.43 -5.40
C SER A 7 -9.42 -26.18 -5.18
N ASN A 8 -8.63 -26.05 -6.24
CA ASN A 8 -7.23 -25.73 -6.15
C ASN A 8 -7.10 -24.21 -5.89
N THR A 9 -6.58 -23.87 -4.73
CA THR A 9 -6.38 -22.47 -4.30
C THR A 9 -5.46 -21.74 -5.25
N GLU A 10 -4.35 -22.34 -5.64
CA GLU A 10 -3.37 -21.75 -6.55
C GLU A 10 -3.98 -21.43 -7.93
N ASP A 11 -4.75 -22.37 -8.51
CA ASP A 11 -5.44 -22.14 -9.79
C ASP A 11 -6.46 -21.00 -9.69
N GLY A 12 -7.17 -20.89 -8.57
CA GLY A 12 -8.14 -19.83 -8.32
C GLY A 12 -7.48 -18.48 -8.11
N GLU A 13 -6.51 -18.41 -7.25
CA GLU A 13 -5.87 -17.15 -6.81
C GLU A 13 -4.88 -16.61 -7.83
N PHE A 14 -3.95 -17.43 -8.32
CA PHE A 14 -2.83 -16.96 -9.15
C PHE A 14 -3.03 -17.08 -10.66
N TYR A 15 -3.96 -17.94 -11.11
CA TYR A 15 -4.27 -18.10 -12.53
C TYR A 15 -5.69 -17.65 -12.90
N GLY A 16 -6.48 -17.18 -11.92
CA GLY A 16 -7.81 -16.62 -12.14
C GLY A 16 -8.86 -17.62 -12.65
N MET A 17 -8.66 -18.92 -12.42
CA MET A 17 -9.56 -19.96 -12.96
C MET A 17 -10.98 -19.89 -12.41
N ASN A 18 -11.17 -19.27 -11.23
CA ASN A 18 -12.48 -19.01 -10.62
C ASN A 18 -12.96 -17.56 -10.85
N ALA A 19 -12.26 -16.76 -11.67
CA ALA A 19 -12.68 -15.41 -11.96
C ALA A 19 -14.01 -15.36 -12.72
N ALA A 20 -14.83 -14.36 -12.46
CA ALA A 20 -16.03 -14.12 -13.26
C ALA A 20 -15.69 -13.72 -14.70
N LEU A 21 -14.55 -13.05 -14.89
CA LEU A 21 -13.95 -12.75 -16.19
C LEU A 21 -12.44 -12.96 -16.11
N LEU A 22 -11.92 -13.83 -16.95
CA LEU A 22 -10.47 -14.05 -17.13
C LEU A 22 -10.06 -13.59 -18.53
N ALA A 23 -9.12 -12.65 -18.60
CA ALA A 23 -8.42 -12.26 -19.82
C ALA A 23 -6.98 -12.80 -19.78
N MET A 24 -6.51 -13.38 -20.89
CA MET A 24 -5.18 -13.99 -20.97
C MET A 24 -4.63 -14.00 -22.40
N ASN A 25 -3.37 -14.42 -22.55
CA ASN A 25 -2.70 -14.61 -23.85
C ASN A 25 -2.60 -13.34 -24.70
N GLY A 26 -2.33 -12.20 -24.10
CA GLY A 26 -2.18 -10.93 -24.82
C GLY A 26 -3.51 -10.33 -25.29
N ALA A 27 -4.64 -10.82 -24.77
CA ALA A 27 -5.95 -10.29 -25.12
C ALA A 27 -6.17 -8.87 -24.61
N THR A 28 -6.90 -8.06 -25.36
CA THR A 28 -7.44 -6.79 -24.87
C THR A 28 -8.95 -6.95 -24.66
N VAL A 29 -9.40 -6.75 -23.42
CA VAL A 29 -10.82 -6.84 -23.04
C VAL A 29 -11.32 -5.48 -22.57
N THR A 30 -12.50 -5.08 -23.01
CA THR A 30 -13.18 -3.86 -22.56
C THR A 30 -14.50 -4.20 -21.88
N ILE A 31 -14.68 -3.75 -20.65
CA ILE A 31 -15.89 -3.90 -19.84
C ILE A 31 -16.45 -2.49 -19.61
N LYS A 32 -17.72 -2.29 -19.96
CA LYS A 32 -18.35 -0.97 -19.80
C LYS A 32 -19.80 -1.11 -19.34
N ASN A 33 -20.20 -0.26 -18.37
CA ASN A 33 -21.55 -0.23 -17.82
C ASN A 33 -22.04 -1.63 -17.40
N ALA A 34 -21.16 -2.43 -16.80
CA ALA A 34 -21.43 -3.81 -16.45
C ALA A 34 -21.57 -4.00 -14.95
N THR A 35 -22.32 -5.04 -14.56
CA THR A 35 -22.30 -5.58 -13.21
C THR A 35 -21.66 -6.95 -13.23
N VAL A 36 -20.55 -7.10 -12.52
CA VAL A 36 -19.81 -8.36 -12.40
C VAL A 36 -19.89 -8.82 -10.95
N THR A 37 -20.28 -10.08 -10.73
CA THR A 37 -20.36 -10.66 -9.40
C THR A 37 -19.70 -12.01 -9.40
N SER A 38 -18.75 -12.24 -8.49
CA SER A 38 -18.18 -13.56 -8.20
C SER A 38 -18.52 -13.94 -6.76
N SER A 39 -18.98 -15.19 -6.58
CA SER A 39 -19.14 -15.84 -5.28
C SER A 39 -18.40 -17.17 -5.22
N ALA A 40 -17.47 -17.38 -6.14
CA ALA A 40 -16.61 -18.53 -6.15
C ALA A 40 -15.60 -18.45 -5.00
N GLN A 41 -15.28 -19.59 -4.41
CA GLN A 41 -14.14 -19.68 -3.49
C GLN A 41 -12.86 -19.34 -4.28
N ASN A 42 -12.01 -18.48 -3.74
CA ASN A 42 -10.80 -17.98 -4.40
C ASN A 42 -11.11 -17.42 -5.81
N GLY A 43 -12.26 -16.78 -5.98
CA GLY A 43 -12.77 -16.32 -7.26
C GLY A 43 -12.73 -14.81 -7.39
N ASN A 44 -12.02 -14.34 -8.40
CA ASN A 44 -11.86 -12.93 -8.71
C ASN A 44 -13.06 -12.37 -9.47
N GLY A 45 -13.32 -11.09 -9.38
CA GLY A 45 -14.29 -10.41 -10.24
C GLY A 45 -13.78 -10.34 -11.68
N VAL A 46 -12.61 -9.76 -11.86
CA VAL A 46 -11.91 -9.65 -13.15
C VAL A 46 -10.46 -10.02 -12.95
N PHE A 47 -9.90 -10.79 -13.86
CA PHE A 47 -8.51 -11.24 -13.82
C PHE A 47 -7.82 -10.95 -15.16
N SER A 48 -6.65 -10.33 -15.12
CA SER A 48 -5.80 -10.12 -16.29
C SER A 48 -4.52 -10.93 -16.10
N TYR A 49 -4.28 -11.92 -16.95
CA TYR A 49 -3.16 -12.84 -16.80
C TYR A 49 -2.19 -12.79 -17.99
N GLY A 50 -0.91 -12.68 -17.66
CA GLY A 50 0.20 -12.79 -18.61
C GLY A 50 0.53 -11.51 -19.37
N SER A 51 1.79 -11.43 -19.80
CA SER A 51 2.34 -10.29 -20.51
C SER A 51 1.55 -9.92 -21.77
N GLY A 52 1.36 -8.62 -21.99
CA GLY A 52 0.60 -8.07 -23.13
C GLY A 52 -0.91 -8.15 -22.96
N THR A 53 -1.44 -8.79 -21.92
CA THR A 53 -2.87 -8.79 -21.64
C THR A 53 -3.31 -7.46 -21.06
N THR A 54 -4.42 -6.91 -21.52
CA THR A 54 -4.96 -5.63 -21.06
C THR A 54 -6.45 -5.74 -20.76
N VAL A 55 -6.90 -5.25 -19.62
CA VAL A 55 -8.31 -5.11 -19.29
C VAL A 55 -8.63 -3.64 -19.04
N ASN A 56 -9.62 -3.12 -19.75
CA ASN A 56 -10.14 -1.77 -19.60
C ASN A 56 -11.55 -1.84 -19.01
N ILE A 57 -11.77 -1.20 -17.87
CA ILE A 57 -13.07 -1.20 -17.18
C ILE A 57 -13.55 0.23 -17.06
N SER A 58 -14.82 0.49 -17.41
CA SER A 58 -15.42 1.80 -17.18
C SER A 58 -16.85 1.70 -16.64
N ASP A 59 -17.20 2.61 -15.74
CA ASP A 59 -18.55 2.84 -15.21
C ASP A 59 -19.25 1.53 -14.77
N SER A 60 -18.51 0.63 -14.15
CA SER A 60 -18.97 -0.72 -13.81
C SER A 60 -19.03 -0.95 -12.30
N THR A 61 -19.84 -1.92 -11.89
CA THR A 61 -19.90 -2.39 -10.50
C THR A 61 -19.35 -3.80 -10.43
N ILE A 62 -18.32 -4.01 -9.61
CA ILE A 62 -17.75 -5.35 -9.40
C ILE A 62 -17.84 -5.68 -7.91
N THR A 63 -18.41 -6.84 -7.61
CA THR A 63 -18.51 -7.36 -6.25
C THR A 63 -17.97 -8.78 -6.20
N THR A 64 -17.01 -9.01 -5.30
CA THR A 64 -16.37 -10.31 -5.14
C THR A 64 -16.25 -10.69 -3.67
N THR A 65 -16.00 -11.95 -3.41
CA THR A 65 -15.59 -12.49 -2.10
C THR A 65 -14.12 -12.85 -2.08
N ALA A 66 -13.39 -12.62 -3.17
CA ALA A 66 -11.97 -12.86 -3.33
C ALA A 66 -11.34 -11.81 -4.28
N GLU A 67 -10.04 -11.87 -4.45
CA GLU A 67 -9.14 -10.87 -5.03
C GLU A 67 -9.24 -10.69 -6.54
N THR A 68 -8.62 -9.62 -7.07
CA THR A 68 -8.30 -9.43 -8.50
C THR A 68 -6.79 -9.42 -8.68
N THR A 69 -6.23 -10.40 -9.39
CA THR A 69 -4.78 -10.54 -9.61
C THR A 69 -4.44 -10.92 -11.05
N GLY A 70 -3.16 -10.82 -11.38
CA GLY A 70 -2.52 -11.47 -12.52
C GLY A 70 -1.72 -10.53 -13.40
N GLY A 71 -0.48 -10.91 -13.75
CA GLY A 71 0.43 -10.13 -14.60
C GLY A 71 -0.26 -9.57 -15.86
N GLY A 72 -0.03 -8.29 -16.16
CA GLY A 72 -0.66 -7.62 -17.29
C GLY A 72 -0.90 -6.14 -16.99
N THR A 73 -1.89 -5.55 -17.62
CA THR A 73 -2.31 -4.17 -17.38
C THR A 73 -3.81 -4.09 -17.14
N VAL A 74 -4.22 -3.39 -16.08
CA VAL A 74 -5.64 -3.13 -15.81
C VAL A 74 -5.86 -1.62 -15.71
N ASN A 75 -6.79 -1.11 -16.53
CA ASN A 75 -7.20 0.28 -16.51
C ASN A 75 -8.66 0.39 -16.10
N VAL A 76 -8.92 1.15 -15.06
CA VAL A 76 -10.26 1.34 -14.49
C VAL A 76 -10.62 2.82 -14.52
N SER A 77 -11.82 3.16 -14.96
CA SER A 77 -12.36 4.52 -14.92
C SER A 77 -13.80 4.52 -14.44
N GLY A 78 -14.05 5.18 -13.32
CA GLY A 78 -15.37 5.20 -12.69
C GLY A 78 -15.78 3.86 -12.08
N GLY A 79 -16.94 3.84 -11.46
CA GLY A 79 -17.54 2.61 -10.94
C GLY A 79 -17.34 2.40 -9.43
N ALA A 80 -17.86 1.27 -8.95
CA ALA A 80 -17.76 0.84 -7.56
C ALA A 80 -17.33 -0.63 -7.47
N TYR A 81 -16.33 -0.86 -6.66
CA TYR A 81 -15.63 -2.14 -6.53
C TYR A 81 -15.61 -2.52 -5.05
N THR A 82 -16.20 -3.67 -4.71
CA THR A 82 -16.36 -4.08 -3.32
C THR A 82 -15.88 -5.51 -3.12
N SER A 83 -15.00 -5.69 -2.15
CA SER A 83 -14.61 -7.00 -1.64
C SER A 83 -15.15 -7.20 -0.24
N ASN A 84 -15.72 -8.39 0.03
CA ASN A 84 -16.30 -8.76 1.31
C ASN A 84 -15.53 -9.89 2.03
N GLY A 85 -14.61 -10.55 1.35
CA GLY A 85 -13.83 -11.65 1.90
C GLY A 85 -12.80 -11.18 2.93
N TYR A 86 -12.53 -12.03 3.93
CA TYR A 86 -11.39 -11.83 4.81
C TYR A 86 -10.09 -12.01 4.01
N ASN A 87 -9.13 -11.12 4.23
CA ASN A 87 -7.84 -11.13 3.52
C ASN A 87 -7.98 -11.14 1.98
N SER A 88 -9.06 -10.46 1.50
CA SER A 88 -9.39 -10.36 0.08
C SER A 88 -9.49 -8.88 -0.29
N PRO A 89 -8.42 -8.26 -0.76
CA PRO A 89 -8.40 -6.82 -1.10
C PRO A 89 -9.32 -6.50 -2.29
N THR A 90 -9.66 -5.23 -2.42
CA THR A 90 -10.41 -4.76 -3.60
C THR A 90 -9.54 -4.77 -4.85
N VAL A 91 -8.25 -4.44 -4.67
CA VAL A 91 -7.24 -4.51 -5.73
C VAL A 91 -6.01 -5.22 -5.19
N TYR A 92 -5.67 -6.31 -5.85
CA TYR A 92 -4.42 -7.05 -5.59
C TYR A 92 -3.56 -6.98 -6.85
N SER A 93 -2.38 -6.40 -6.73
CA SER A 93 -1.53 -6.16 -7.89
C SER A 93 -0.32 -7.10 -7.93
N THR A 94 -0.34 -7.98 -8.94
CA THR A 94 0.82 -8.60 -9.56
C THR A 94 0.97 -8.10 -11.01
N ALA A 95 0.53 -6.86 -11.27
CA ALA A 95 0.39 -6.23 -12.58
C ALA A 95 0.62 -4.72 -12.48
N ASP A 96 0.49 -4.00 -13.60
CA ASP A 96 0.36 -2.54 -13.60
C ASP A 96 -1.13 -2.15 -13.62
N ILE A 97 -1.61 -1.58 -12.50
CA ILE A 97 -3.02 -1.23 -12.32
C ILE A 97 -3.19 0.29 -12.20
N THR A 98 -4.03 0.86 -13.03
CA THR A 98 -4.42 2.27 -12.96
C THR A 98 -5.93 2.38 -12.74
N VAL A 99 -6.32 3.12 -11.69
CA VAL A 99 -7.74 3.36 -11.36
C VAL A 99 -8.00 4.85 -11.25
N LYS A 100 -9.06 5.34 -11.89
CA LYS A 100 -9.48 6.74 -11.85
C LYS A 100 -10.94 6.90 -11.52
N ASN A 101 -11.28 7.89 -10.70
CA ASN A 101 -12.66 8.29 -10.39
C ASN A 101 -13.54 7.13 -9.89
N ALA A 102 -13.02 6.24 -9.06
CA ALA A 102 -13.71 5.02 -8.62
C ALA A 102 -13.83 4.94 -7.09
N ASN A 103 -14.81 4.14 -6.64
CA ASN A 103 -14.97 3.75 -5.25
C ASN A 103 -14.43 2.32 -5.05
N LEU A 104 -13.46 2.16 -4.17
CA LEU A 104 -12.82 0.88 -3.83
C LEU A 104 -13.08 0.57 -2.35
N THR A 105 -13.78 -0.51 -2.05
CA THR A 105 -14.15 -0.85 -0.66
C THR A 105 -13.81 -2.28 -0.34
N ALA A 106 -12.92 -2.50 0.63
CA ALA A 106 -12.69 -3.80 1.23
C ALA A 106 -13.30 -3.83 2.65
N ASN A 107 -14.33 -4.66 2.84
CA ASN A 107 -15.07 -4.70 4.09
C ASN A 107 -14.41 -5.55 5.18
N ASN A 108 -13.46 -6.41 4.82
CA ASN A 108 -12.83 -7.34 5.74
C ASN A 108 -11.37 -7.67 5.33
N SER A 109 -10.70 -6.70 4.73
CA SER A 109 -9.35 -6.84 4.20
C SER A 109 -8.66 -5.49 4.06
N GLU A 110 -7.38 -5.51 3.71
CA GLU A 110 -6.68 -4.40 3.09
C GLU A 110 -7.46 -3.96 1.83
N ALA A 111 -7.51 -2.67 1.54
CA ALA A 111 -8.17 -2.23 0.30
C ALA A 111 -7.32 -2.58 -0.93
N LEU A 112 -6.01 -2.41 -0.81
CA LEU A 112 -5.06 -2.53 -1.90
C LEU A 112 -3.84 -3.34 -1.44
N VAL A 113 -3.38 -4.25 -2.29
CA VAL A 113 -2.15 -5.03 -2.08
C VAL A 113 -1.29 -4.97 -3.32
N ILE A 114 0.02 -4.79 -3.14
CA ILE A 114 1.00 -4.84 -4.22
C ILE A 114 2.07 -5.86 -3.85
N GLU A 115 2.35 -6.78 -4.73
CA GLU A 115 3.44 -7.74 -4.59
C GLU A 115 4.51 -7.57 -5.67
N GLY A 116 5.78 -7.63 -5.27
CA GLY A 116 6.93 -7.54 -6.18
C GLY A 116 7.01 -6.23 -6.95
N LYS A 117 7.56 -6.26 -8.16
CA LYS A 117 7.79 -5.10 -9.03
C LYS A 117 6.53 -4.62 -9.77
N ASN A 118 5.41 -4.57 -9.10
CA ASN A 118 4.13 -4.21 -9.68
C ASN A 118 3.67 -2.84 -9.21
N SER A 119 2.61 -2.31 -9.79
CA SER A 119 2.17 -0.96 -9.48
C SER A 119 0.66 -0.83 -9.28
N ILE A 120 0.28 0.12 -8.40
CA ILE A 120 -1.07 0.67 -8.34
C ILE A 120 -0.97 2.20 -8.43
N THR A 121 -1.64 2.77 -9.42
CA THR A 121 -1.78 4.22 -9.58
C THR A 121 -3.25 4.62 -9.47
N LEU A 122 -3.55 5.53 -8.52
CA LEU A 122 -4.91 6.01 -8.28
C LEU A 122 -5.01 7.52 -8.56
N GLU A 123 -6.12 7.94 -9.17
CA GLU A 123 -6.44 9.34 -9.43
C GLU A 123 -7.91 9.58 -9.06
N ASP A 124 -8.14 10.50 -8.12
CA ASP A 124 -9.47 10.89 -7.63
C ASP A 124 -10.34 9.69 -7.20
N CYS A 125 -9.74 8.72 -6.51
CA CYS A 125 -10.41 7.53 -6.02
C CYS A 125 -10.81 7.67 -4.55
N TYR A 126 -11.89 6.97 -4.16
CA TYR A 126 -12.34 6.86 -2.77
C TYR A 126 -12.10 5.43 -2.31
N VAL A 127 -11.12 5.25 -1.42
CA VAL A 127 -10.62 3.95 -0.99
C VAL A 127 -10.94 3.73 0.48
N THR A 128 -11.53 2.58 0.81
CA THR A 128 -11.78 2.16 2.20
C THR A 128 -11.25 0.76 2.42
N GLY A 129 -10.40 0.59 3.44
CA GLY A 129 -9.91 -0.69 3.91
C GLY A 129 -10.35 -0.97 5.35
N ASN A 130 -10.47 -2.24 5.69
CA ASN A 130 -10.83 -2.71 7.02
C ASN A 130 -10.10 -4.01 7.36
N MET A 131 -8.80 -3.90 7.65
CA MET A 131 -7.99 -5.03 8.09
C MET A 131 -7.65 -4.85 9.56
N SER A 132 -8.15 -5.74 10.41
CA SER A 132 -7.92 -5.72 11.86
C SER A 132 -6.50 -6.11 12.28
N ASP A 133 -5.76 -6.76 11.39
CA ASP A 133 -4.33 -7.01 11.59
C ASP A 133 -3.53 -5.72 11.30
N THR A 134 -2.28 -5.68 11.70
CA THR A 134 -1.38 -4.52 11.47
C THR A 134 -1.02 -4.26 10.01
N LYS A 135 -1.47 -5.09 9.07
CA LYS A 135 -1.13 -4.99 7.65
C LYS A 135 -1.65 -3.75 6.93
N GLY A 136 -2.63 -3.07 7.52
CA GLY A 136 -3.06 -1.76 7.05
C GLY A 136 -4.02 -1.74 5.86
N THR A 137 -4.38 -0.54 5.45
CA THR A 137 -5.27 -0.30 4.30
C THR A 137 -4.55 -0.52 2.97
N ILE A 138 -3.27 -0.18 2.91
CA ILE A 138 -2.37 -0.44 1.78
C ILE A 138 -1.23 -1.34 2.28
N TYR A 139 -1.15 -2.53 1.74
CA TYR A 139 -0.12 -3.50 2.05
C TYR A 139 0.79 -3.74 0.85
N GLN A 140 2.09 -3.69 1.07
CA GLN A 140 3.10 -3.91 0.03
C GLN A 140 4.14 -4.91 0.51
N SER A 141 4.32 -5.98 -0.25
CA SER A 141 5.35 -6.97 0.03
C SER A 141 5.89 -7.60 -1.25
N MET A 142 6.92 -8.41 -1.11
CA MET A 142 7.42 -9.28 -2.16
C MET A 142 7.14 -10.71 -1.75
N SER A 143 6.29 -11.41 -2.49
CA SER A 143 6.08 -12.85 -2.33
C SER A 143 7.16 -13.65 -3.06
N GLY A 144 7.30 -14.94 -2.73
CA GLY A 144 8.28 -15.82 -3.35
C GLY A 144 8.04 -16.11 -4.83
N ASP A 145 6.84 -15.84 -5.32
CA ASP A 145 6.36 -16.03 -6.69
C ASP A 145 6.24 -14.74 -7.49
N ALA A 146 6.35 -13.58 -6.84
CA ALA A 146 6.38 -12.28 -7.52
C ALA A 146 7.79 -11.94 -8.03
N ASP A 147 7.86 -11.25 -9.15
CA ASP A 147 9.12 -10.74 -9.71
C ASP A 147 9.80 -9.77 -8.75
N VAL A 148 11.09 -9.95 -8.52
CA VAL A 148 11.90 -9.04 -7.71
C VAL A 148 12.05 -7.69 -8.42
N GLY A 149 11.83 -6.60 -7.69
CA GLY A 149 11.98 -5.24 -8.20
C GLY A 149 11.30 -4.22 -7.31
N THR A 150 11.12 -3.02 -7.84
CA THR A 150 10.51 -1.91 -7.12
C THR A 150 8.99 -1.94 -7.25
N SER A 151 8.28 -2.06 -6.14
CA SER A 151 6.84 -1.84 -6.10
C SER A 151 6.52 -0.34 -6.13
N VAL A 152 5.43 0.04 -6.78
CA VAL A 152 5.04 1.46 -6.90
C VAL A 152 3.60 1.65 -6.45
N PHE A 153 3.42 2.53 -5.47
CA PHE A 153 2.10 3.07 -5.14
C PHE A 153 2.08 4.57 -5.36
N SER A 154 1.15 5.05 -6.15
CA SER A 154 0.94 6.47 -6.37
C SER A 154 -0.54 6.83 -6.26
N MET A 155 -0.87 7.86 -5.49
CA MET A 155 -2.22 8.37 -5.40
C MET A 155 -2.25 9.89 -5.45
N THR A 156 -3.14 10.42 -6.31
CA THR A 156 -3.40 11.86 -6.46
C THR A 156 -4.88 12.13 -6.27
N GLY A 157 -5.22 13.06 -5.39
CA GLY A 157 -6.61 13.41 -5.07
C GLY A 157 -7.37 12.28 -4.39
N GLY A 158 -8.67 12.47 -4.20
CA GLY A 158 -9.56 11.50 -3.58
C GLY A 158 -9.36 11.30 -2.07
N SER A 159 -9.73 10.13 -1.56
CA SER A 159 -9.60 9.80 -0.14
C SER A 159 -9.16 8.37 0.12
N LEU A 160 -8.47 8.19 1.25
CA LEU A 160 -7.98 6.92 1.75
C LEU A 160 -8.43 6.78 3.21
N VAL A 161 -9.29 5.80 3.49
CA VAL A 161 -9.87 5.58 4.81
C VAL A 161 -9.50 4.19 5.31
N GLY A 162 -8.78 4.14 6.43
CA GLY A 162 -8.52 2.93 7.20
C GLY A 162 -9.57 2.81 8.32
N SER A 163 -10.27 1.69 8.40
CA SER A 163 -11.21 1.42 9.51
C SER A 163 -10.51 0.75 10.68
N SER A 164 -9.46 -0.03 10.42
CA SER A 164 -8.62 -0.69 11.43
C SER A 164 -7.23 -0.97 10.88
N GLY A 165 -6.23 -1.09 11.76
CA GLY A 165 -4.83 -1.34 11.43
C GLY A 165 -4.07 -0.09 10.95
N ASP A 166 -2.87 -0.32 10.43
CA ASP A 166 -2.05 0.76 9.87
C ASP A 166 -2.64 1.30 8.56
N MET A 167 -2.33 2.54 8.18
CA MET A 167 -2.72 3.04 6.86
C MET A 167 -1.87 2.42 5.76
N PHE A 168 -0.55 2.42 5.92
CA PHE A 168 0.39 1.79 5.01
C PHE A 168 1.27 0.81 5.79
N TYR A 169 1.36 -0.42 5.28
CA TYR A 169 2.26 -1.44 5.83
C TYR A 169 3.15 -1.96 4.70
N ILE A 170 4.46 -1.78 4.81
CA ILE A 170 5.43 -2.12 3.77
C ILE A 170 6.50 -3.04 4.36
N THR A 171 6.68 -4.20 3.75
CA THR A 171 7.61 -5.23 4.21
C THR A 171 8.26 -5.96 3.03
N ASN A 172 9.50 -6.43 3.20
CA ASN A 172 10.21 -7.30 2.26
C ASN A 172 10.21 -6.82 0.80
N THR A 173 10.23 -5.52 0.56
CA THR A 173 10.19 -4.95 -0.80
C THR A 173 10.95 -3.63 -0.88
N HIS A 174 11.34 -3.25 -2.09
CA HIS A 174 11.68 -1.86 -2.40
C HIS A 174 10.41 -1.17 -2.92
N CYS A 175 10.03 -0.05 -2.32
CA CYS A 175 8.78 0.65 -2.60
C CYS A 175 8.98 2.14 -2.88
N LEU A 176 8.36 2.62 -3.97
CA LEU A 176 8.13 4.04 -4.21
C LEU A 176 6.68 4.36 -3.81
N LEU A 177 6.52 5.16 -2.75
CA LEU A 177 5.23 5.60 -2.24
C LEU A 177 5.07 7.10 -2.53
N THR A 178 4.07 7.48 -3.33
CA THR A 178 3.83 8.89 -3.68
C THR A 178 2.39 9.29 -3.38
N LEU A 179 2.22 10.37 -2.62
CA LEU A 179 0.91 10.94 -2.29
C LEU A 179 0.86 12.42 -2.66
N SER A 180 -0.25 12.84 -3.28
CA SER A 180 -0.49 14.24 -3.62
C SER A 180 -1.96 14.64 -3.45
N GLY A 181 -2.25 15.50 -2.48
CA GLY A 181 -3.61 16.03 -2.24
C GLY A 181 -4.65 14.97 -1.86
N VAL A 182 -4.23 13.86 -1.24
CA VAL A 182 -5.12 12.78 -0.80
C VAL A 182 -5.67 13.10 0.58
N ASN A 183 -6.97 12.97 0.78
CA ASN A 183 -7.57 13.04 2.11
C ASN A 183 -7.39 11.68 2.82
N ILE A 184 -6.55 11.65 3.86
CA ILE A 184 -6.23 10.41 4.61
C ILE A 184 -6.90 10.45 5.97
N VAL A 185 -7.63 9.37 6.31
CA VAL A 185 -8.27 9.18 7.60
C VAL A 185 -7.98 7.76 8.10
N ASN A 186 -7.21 7.63 9.17
CA ASN A 186 -7.10 6.37 9.90
C ASN A 186 -8.03 6.44 11.13
N ASN A 187 -9.03 5.55 11.17
CA ASN A 187 -9.98 5.46 12.29
C ASN A 187 -9.47 4.58 13.44
N ASP A 188 -8.36 3.88 13.25
CA ASP A 188 -7.70 3.13 14.31
C ASP A 188 -6.71 4.04 15.05
N ALA A 189 -7.00 4.31 16.31
CA ALA A 189 -6.16 5.19 17.14
C ALA A 189 -4.77 4.59 17.43
N ASP A 190 -4.62 3.27 17.36
CA ASP A 190 -3.37 2.53 17.58
C ASP A 190 -2.66 2.23 16.24
N GLY A 191 -3.31 2.50 15.12
CA GLY A 191 -2.78 2.30 13.78
C GLY A 191 -1.78 3.38 13.36
N ALA A 192 -0.63 2.97 12.83
CA ALA A 192 0.35 3.89 12.28
C ALA A 192 -0.11 4.48 10.93
N LEU A 193 0.37 5.69 10.60
CA LEU A 193 0.27 6.22 9.24
C LEU A 193 1.09 5.37 8.27
N LEU A 194 2.31 5.01 8.65
CA LEU A 194 3.20 4.20 7.83
C LEU A 194 4.06 3.30 8.73
N ARG A 195 4.07 2.01 8.40
CA ARG A 195 4.96 1.04 9.01
C ARG A 195 5.88 0.43 7.95
N VAL A 196 7.19 0.53 8.16
CA VAL A 196 8.26 0.03 7.27
C VAL A 196 9.09 -0.96 8.05
N VAL A 197 8.82 -2.24 7.88
CA VAL A 197 9.36 -3.27 8.80
C VAL A 197 9.65 -4.59 8.08
N GLY A 198 10.52 -5.40 8.67
CA GLY A 198 10.59 -6.82 8.38
C GLY A 198 9.36 -7.57 8.91
N ASN A 199 9.26 -8.85 8.56
CA ASN A 199 8.17 -9.72 9.00
C ASN A 199 8.69 -11.07 9.49
N SER A 200 7.81 -11.85 10.13
CA SER A 200 8.14 -13.16 10.71
C SER A 200 8.38 -14.27 9.68
N ALA A 201 8.31 -13.97 8.39
CA ALA A 201 8.38 -14.93 7.29
C ALA A 201 7.35 -16.09 7.38
N SER A 202 6.30 -15.94 8.20
CA SER A 202 5.28 -16.97 8.38
C SER A 202 4.50 -17.30 7.10
N ARG A 203 4.49 -16.38 6.12
CA ARG A 203 3.90 -16.55 4.79
C ARG A 203 4.94 -16.87 3.70
N GLY A 204 6.20 -17.12 4.07
CA GLY A 204 7.28 -17.39 3.12
C GLY A 204 7.88 -16.14 2.46
N TRP A 205 7.55 -14.94 2.95
CA TRP A 205 8.07 -13.68 2.39
C TRP A 205 9.42 -13.31 3.00
N GLY A 206 10.48 -13.72 2.32
CA GLY A 206 11.86 -13.50 2.72
C GLY A 206 12.29 -14.35 3.90
N THR A 207 13.32 -13.89 4.61
CA THR A 207 13.88 -14.53 5.80
C THR A 207 13.73 -13.59 6.99
N ALA A 208 13.10 -14.03 8.06
CA ALA A 208 12.93 -13.26 9.30
C ALA A 208 14.27 -12.65 9.75
N GLY A 209 14.27 -11.39 10.15
CA GLY A 209 15.49 -10.64 10.48
C GLY A 209 16.35 -10.19 9.29
N SER A 210 15.94 -10.49 8.04
CA SER A 210 16.64 -10.08 6.81
C SER A 210 15.70 -9.63 5.70
N ASN A 211 14.40 -9.48 6.01
CA ASN A 211 13.34 -9.13 5.09
C ASN A 211 12.76 -7.72 5.37
N GLY A 212 13.63 -6.79 5.72
CA GLY A 212 13.29 -5.38 5.85
C GLY A 212 12.83 -4.77 4.53
N ALA A 213 12.11 -3.67 4.59
CA ALA A 213 11.70 -2.92 3.42
C ALA A 213 12.65 -1.73 3.14
N GLN A 214 12.68 -1.28 1.89
CA GLN A 214 13.33 -0.04 1.46
C GLN A 214 12.26 0.86 0.86
N VAL A 215 11.98 2.01 1.49
CA VAL A 215 10.87 2.87 1.10
C VAL A 215 11.33 4.28 0.78
N GLU A 216 10.94 4.78 -0.39
CA GLU A 216 11.02 6.19 -0.74
C GLU A 216 9.60 6.77 -0.72
N PHE A 217 9.30 7.58 0.31
CA PHE A 217 8.00 8.20 0.52
C PHE A 217 8.05 9.69 0.14
N ALA A 218 7.34 10.07 -0.92
CA ALA A 218 7.20 11.44 -1.36
C ALA A 218 5.78 11.98 -1.09
N ALA A 219 5.67 13.03 -0.27
CA ALA A 219 4.43 13.72 0.03
C ALA A 219 4.43 15.12 -0.61
N GLY A 220 3.55 15.37 -1.58
CA GLY A 220 3.46 16.63 -2.30
C GLY A 220 2.11 17.32 -2.11
N GLY A 221 2.07 18.54 -1.51
CA GLY A 221 0.82 19.22 -1.20
C GLY A 221 -0.10 18.37 -0.31
N GLN A 222 0.47 17.62 0.62
CA GLN A 222 -0.19 16.57 1.37
C GLN A 222 -0.31 16.94 2.85
N THR A 223 -1.48 16.69 3.45
CA THR A 223 -1.64 16.71 4.91
C THR A 223 -1.55 15.27 5.42
N LEU A 224 -0.58 15.03 6.30
CA LEU A 224 -0.31 13.75 6.93
C LEU A 224 -0.55 13.84 8.44
N ALA A 225 -1.15 12.82 9.03
CA ALA A 225 -1.34 12.68 10.47
C ALA A 225 -1.15 11.24 10.92
N GLY A 226 -0.50 11.05 12.07
CA GLY A 226 -0.21 9.75 12.68
C GLY A 226 1.29 9.43 12.71
N ASP A 227 1.63 8.30 13.29
CA ASP A 227 3.02 7.92 13.49
C ASP A 227 3.60 7.16 12.30
N ILE A 228 4.88 7.38 12.05
CA ILE A 228 5.68 6.62 11.08
C ILE A 228 6.69 5.78 11.88
N ILE A 229 6.66 4.48 11.63
CA ILE A 229 7.50 3.49 12.32
C ILE A 229 8.38 2.79 11.30
N VAL A 230 9.67 2.77 11.54
CA VAL A 230 10.64 2.03 10.73
C VAL A 230 11.49 1.16 11.65
N ASP A 231 11.70 -0.10 11.28
CA ASP A 231 12.54 -0.96 12.10
C ASP A 231 14.02 -0.91 11.73
N THR A 232 14.86 -1.48 12.61
CA THR A 232 16.33 -1.43 12.48
C THR A 232 16.86 -2.12 11.23
N ILE A 233 16.12 -3.01 10.58
CA ILE A 233 16.55 -3.71 9.35
C ILE A 233 15.96 -3.12 8.07
N SER A 234 15.18 -2.04 8.17
CA SER A 234 14.50 -1.37 7.05
C SER A 234 15.05 0.04 6.82
N ASN A 235 14.87 0.55 5.60
CA ASN A 235 15.25 1.90 5.21
C ASN A 235 14.01 2.72 4.81
N LEU A 236 13.94 3.96 5.25
CA LEU A 236 12.90 4.91 4.89
C LEU A 236 13.52 6.27 4.55
N THR A 237 13.20 6.77 3.37
CA THR A 237 13.44 8.17 3.01
C THR A 237 12.11 8.89 2.89
N VAL A 238 11.88 9.92 3.68
CA VAL A 238 10.68 10.78 3.60
C VAL A 238 11.05 12.11 2.97
N THR A 239 10.34 12.50 1.91
CA THR A 239 10.47 13.82 1.29
C THR A 239 9.14 14.56 1.35
N MET A 240 9.09 15.66 2.11
CA MET A 240 7.95 16.58 2.16
C MET A 240 8.19 17.74 1.22
N LYS A 241 7.26 17.99 0.29
CA LYS A 241 7.37 19.05 -0.73
C LYS A 241 6.04 19.74 -0.99
N ASN A 242 6.10 20.85 -1.71
CA ASN A 242 4.92 21.59 -2.18
C ASN A 242 3.93 22.00 -1.05
N GLY A 243 4.45 22.45 0.09
CA GLY A 243 3.61 22.91 1.21
C GLY A 243 2.96 21.80 2.02
N SER A 244 3.49 20.60 1.99
CA SER A 244 2.98 19.48 2.80
C SER A 244 3.08 19.76 4.29
N THR A 245 2.12 19.24 5.04
CA THR A 245 2.10 19.28 6.50
C THR A 245 2.07 17.86 7.06
N PHE A 246 2.92 17.59 8.04
CA PHE A 246 2.91 16.34 8.81
C PHE A 246 2.69 16.63 10.29
N THR A 247 1.77 15.90 10.92
CA THR A 247 1.53 15.95 12.37
C THR A 247 1.66 14.54 12.93
N GLY A 248 2.72 14.28 13.69
CA GLY A 248 3.02 12.94 14.18
C GLY A 248 4.48 12.76 14.55
N THR A 249 4.88 11.51 14.75
CA THR A 249 6.25 11.11 15.06
C THR A 249 6.86 10.25 13.95
N ILE A 250 8.19 10.21 13.90
CA ILE A 250 8.95 9.23 13.12
C ILE A 250 9.93 8.56 14.08
N ASN A 251 9.85 7.23 14.21
CA ASN A 251 10.67 6.49 15.14
C ASN A 251 11.28 5.23 14.54
N ILE A 252 12.57 5.05 14.85
CA ILE A 252 13.30 3.81 14.59
C ILE A 252 13.07 2.89 15.79
N VAL A 253 12.63 1.66 15.54
CA VAL A 253 12.37 0.64 16.55
C VAL A 253 13.16 -0.63 16.24
N ASP A 254 13.43 -1.45 17.26
CA ASP A 254 14.06 -2.74 17.02
C ASP A 254 13.15 -3.66 16.21
N ASN A 255 13.74 -4.39 15.24
CA ASN A 255 12.97 -5.41 14.53
C ASN A 255 12.62 -6.56 15.48
N ALA A 256 11.35 -7.00 15.46
CA ALA A 256 10.84 -8.04 16.35
C ALA A 256 11.54 -9.40 16.16
N GLU A 257 12.02 -9.69 14.96
CA GLU A 257 12.72 -10.93 14.60
C GLU A 257 14.25 -10.77 14.69
N GLY A 258 14.74 -9.64 15.21
CA GLY A 258 16.17 -9.32 15.25
C GLY A 258 16.75 -9.00 13.88
N GLY A 259 18.01 -9.39 13.67
CA GLY A 259 18.71 -9.17 12.40
C GLY A 259 19.80 -8.10 12.51
N THR A 260 20.50 -7.86 11.40
CA THR A 260 21.56 -6.85 11.35
C THR A 260 20.96 -5.49 11.03
N ALA A 261 21.16 -4.53 11.94
CA ALA A 261 20.70 -3.18 11.71
C ALA A 261 21.39 -2.55 10.48
N VAL A 262 20.60 -1.80 9.69
CA VAL A 262 21.11 -0.99 8.58
C VAL A 262 21.44 0.42 9.07
N SER A 263 22.23 1.18 8.30
CA SER A 263 22.74 2.50 8.72
C SER A 263 21.78 3.65 8.43
N ASP A 264 20.85 3.47 7.49
CA ASP A 264 20.03 4.55 6.92
C ASP A 264 18.53 4.27 7.14
N ASN A 265 18.13 3.99 8.39
CA ASN A 265 16.77 3.59 8.75
C ASN A 265 15.73 4.68 8.45
N ALA A 266 15.99 5.93 8.87
CA ALA A 266 15.05 7.03 8.70
C ALA A 266 15.75 8.31 8.28
N ILE A 267 15.66 8.66 7.01
CA ILE A 267 16.17 9.89 6.41
C ILE A 267 14.98 10.80 6.09
N VAL A 268 15.00 12.05 6.58
CA VAL A 268 13.90 12.98 6.37
C VAL A 268 14.39 14.24 5.67
N ALA A 269 13.71 14.66 4.61
CA ALA A 269 13.90 15.93 3.93
C ALA A 269 12.60 16.75 3.95
N ILE A 270 12.67 17.96 4.48
CA ILE A 270 11.56 18.92 4.55
C ILE A 270 11.91 20.09 3.65
N GLU A 271 11.21 20.25 2.54
CA GLU A 271 11.40 21.37 1.62
C GLU A 271 10.77 22.67 2.17
N SER A 272 11.16 23.79 1.58
CA SER A 272 10.62 25.10 1.93
C SER A 272 9.10 25.14 1.77
N GLY A 273 8.43 25.75 2.73
CA GLY A 273 6.97 25.84 2.81
C GLY A 273 6.28 24.63 3.44
N CYS A 274 7.00 23.54 3.72
CA CYS A 274 6.46 22.39 4.44
C CYS A 274 6.57 22.57 5.95
N THR A 275 5.68 21.90 6.69
CA THR A 275 5.64 21.98 8.16
C THR A 275 5.53 20.59 8.79
N TRP A 276 6.36 20.32 9.79
CA TRP A 276 6.24 19.14 10.65
C TRP A 276 5.87 19.57 12.07
N ASN A 277 4.73 19.10 12.57
CA ASN A 277 4.27 19.29 13.95
C ASN A 277 4.52 18.01 14.73
N LEU A 278 5.44 18.02 15.70
CA LEU A 278 5.70 16.87 16.54
C LEU A 278 4.57 16.64 17.53
N THR A 279 4.20 15.37 17.72
CA THR A 279 3.26 14.89 18.77
C THR A 279 3.95 14.05 19.83
N GLY A 280 5.24 13.74 19.65
CA GLY A 280 6.09 12.99 20.56
C GLY A 280 7.55 13.13 20.19
N ASN A 281 8.44 12.53 20.99
CA ASN A 281 9.86 12.46 20.67
C ASN A 281 10.09 11.57 19.44
N CYS A 282 11.06 11.95 18.63
CA CYS A 282 11.41 11.26 17.38
C CYS A 282 12.85 10.77 17.38
N THR A 283 13.10 9.68 16.65
CA THR A 283 14.44 9.15 16.38
C THR A 283 14.65 9.00 14.88
N LEU A 284 15.68 9.63 14.33
CA LEU A 284 16.01 9.63 12.91
C LEU A 284 17.48 9.27 12.69
N THR A 285 17.78 8.77 11.49
CA THR A 285 19.18 8.69 11.03
C THR A 285 19.71 10.08 10.69
N SER A 286 18.97 10.83 9.87
CA SER A 286 19.36 12.19 9.47
C SER A 286 18.15 13.05 9.09
N LEU A 287 18.36 14.37 9.14
CA LEU A 287 17.33 15.37 8.82
C LEU A 287 17.92 16.51 8.00
N THR A 288 17.33 16.76 6.84
CA THR A 288 17.53 17.99 6.05
C THR A 288 16.29 18.86 6.18
N ASN A 289 16.39 20.01 6.84
CA ASN A 289 15.23 20.88 7.05
C ASN A 289 15.41 22.24 6.38
N ASN A 290 14.60 22.51 5.36
CA ASN A 290 14.43 23.81 4.72
C ASN A 290 13.02 24.40 4.97
N GLY A 291 12.18 23.70 5.74
CA GLY A 291 10.83 24.09 6.11
C GLY A 291 10.71 24.54 7.56
N THR A 292 9.60 24.23 8.18
CA THR A 292 9.30 24.55 9.58
C THR A 292 9.11 23.26 10.39
N ILE A 293 9.73 23.21 11.58
CA ILE A 293 9.45 22.15 12.56
C ILE A 293 8.91 22.81 13.84
N ASN A 294 7.69 22.44 14.21
CA ASN A 294 7.08 22.80 15.48
C ASN A 294 7.33 21.67 16.49
N PHE A 295 8.31 21.85 17.34
CA PHE A 295 8.73 20.83 18.30
C PHE A 295 7.68 20.56 19.39
N ASN A 296 6.86 21.51 19.77
CA ASN A 296 5.77 21.38 20.76
C ASN A 296 6.22 20.84 22.12
N GLY A 297 7.50 21.07 22.49
CA GLY A 297 8.10 20.55 23.72
C GLY A 297 8.76 19.18 23.60
N TYR A 298 8.73 18.57 22.42
CA TYR A 298 9.39 17.31 22.10
C TYR A 298 10.76 17.51 21.46
N THR A 299 11.44 16.42 21.15
CA THR A 299 12.79 16.43 20.57
C THR A 299 12.90 15.48 19.38
N ILE A 300 13.87 15.74 18.51
CA ILE A 300 14.33 14.80 17.49
C ILE A 300 15.78 14.42 17.84
N THR A 301 16.04 13.14 18.04
CA THR A 301 17.37 12.59 18.25
C THR A 301 17.88 11.95 16.96
N LEU A 302 19.04 12.41 16.48
CA LEU A 302 19.70 11.86 15.29
C LEU A 302 20.67 10.73 15.66
N ALA A 303 21.03 9.91 14.67
CA ALA A 303 21.93 8.77 14.87
C ALA A 303 23.33 9.16 15.39
N ASP A 304 23.79 10.37 15.12
CA ASP A 304 25.06 10.92 15.63
C ASP A 304 24.98 11.43 17.08
N GLY A 305 23.82 11.30 17.72
CA GLY A 305 23.54 11.77 19.07
C GLY A 305 23.09 13.24 19.16
N THR A 306 23.00 13.95 18.05
CA THR A 306 22.46 15.32 18.02
C THR A 306 21.00 15.35 18.44
N VAL A 307 20.64 16.25 19.36
CA VAL A 307 19.26 16.45 19.81
C VAL A 307 18.78 17.83 19.38
N LEU A 308 17.74 17.85 18.57
CA LEU A 308 17.06 19.05 18.09
C LEU A 308 15.82 19.32 18.96
N LYS A 309 15.53 20.61 19.25
CA LYS A 309 14.41 21.04 20.10
C LYS A 309 14.08 22.51 19.86
#